data_8303cd7a19caa45c825325acf933e818
#
_entry.id   8303cd7a19caa45c825325acf933e818
#
_cell.length_a   1.000
_cell.length_b   1.000
_cell.length_c   1.000
_cell.angle_alpha   90.00
_cell.angle_beta   90.00
_cell.angle_gamma   90.00
#
_symmetry.space_group_name_H-M   'P 1'
#
loop_
_entity.id
_entity.type
_entity.pdbx_description
1 polymer ?
#
loop_
_entity_poly.entity_id
_entity_poly.type
_entity_poly.pdbx_seq_one_letter_code
_entity_poly.pdbx_strand_id
1 'polypeptide(L)'
;MDCRDKPGNNDYKKAAQHRGRRVNFWIISTLNGLSLAMILFLLAAGLTLIFGLMHIINMAHGSFYLLGGYIAISAIRLTGDFGTGALLAVIAIAITGVIVQRLFLARLYKQEMPQALLTLGLLFIVADFAFFTWGGDPLLVPEPRLLQGGVHFLGVVYPLYRLFLIGWGLATALFLWAFLERTKIGAIVRAGMDDEEMVRGLGINMPLVFTTIFALGAALAAFGGVLGGPLLGMFPGADFEVALLAFVVVTVGGLGSIRGAFLGSLLVGLVDNFGNVWFPQLSLFTIFVPMVIVLALRPTGLMGRV
;
A
#
# COMPACT_ATOMS: atom_id res chain seq x y z
N MET A 1 54.66 41.32 -4.21
CA MET A 1 53.71 41.23 -5.34
C MET A 1 52.62 40.25 -4.94
N ASP A 2 51.49 40.81 -4.58
CA ASP A 2 50.36 40.15 -3.94
C ASP A 2 49.50 39.49 -5.02
N CYS A 3 49.45 38.16 -5.01
CA CYS A 3 48.52 37.43 -5.87
C CYS A 3 47.11 37.52 -5.28
N ARG A 4 46.37 38.55 -5.72
CA ARG A 4 44.95 38.68 -5.47
C ARG A 4 44.22 37.36 -5.85
N ASP A 5 43.75 36.65 -4.86
CA ASP A 5 42.68 35.63 -5.03
C ASP A 5 41.51 36.33 -5.74
N LYS A 6 41.29 35.93 -6.99
CA LYS A 6 40.12 36.42 -7.76
C LYS A 6 38.85 35.99 -7.06
N PRO A 7 37.99 36.93 -6.62
CA PRO A 7 36.76 36.61 -5.88
C PRO A 7 35.76 35.70 -6.64
N GLY A 8 35.94 35.48 -7.93
CA GLY A 8 35.07 34.70 -8.78
C GLY A 8 35.14 33.17 -8.59
N ASN A 9 36.29 32.57 -8.20
CA ASN A 9 36.42 31.11 -8.19
C ASN A 9 35.75 30.43 -6.96
N ASN A 10 35.71 31.11 -5.82
CA ASN A 10 35.05 30.60 -4.61
C ASN A 10 33.53 30.73 -4.68
N ASP A 11 33.03 31.75 -5.36
CA ASP A 11 31.60 31.97 -5.51
C ASP A 11 30.96 30.97 -6.51
N TYR A 12 31.67 30.62 -7.59
CA TYR A 12 31.27 29.58 -8.52
C TYR A 12 31.26 28.20 -7.85
N LYS A 13 32.25 27.88 -7.01
CA LYS A 13 32.28 26.60 -6.27
C LYS A 13 31.14 26.51 -5.24
N LYS A 14 30.87 27.59 -4.50
CA LYS A 14 29.73 27.65 -3.56
C LYS A 14 28.39 27.55 -4.29
N ALA A 15 28.20 28.25 -5.40
CA ALA A 15 27.01 28.19 -6.20
C ALA A 15 26.76 26.75 -6.79
N ALA A 16 27.81 26.11 -7.29
CA ALA A 16 27.78 24.75 -7.80
C ALA A 16 27.43 23.74 -6.67
N GLN A 17 28.00 23.92 -5.47
CA GLN A 17 27.73 23.09 -4.30
C GLN A 17 26.29 23.29 -3.78
N HIS A 18 25.77 24.51 -3.78
CA HIS A 18 24.37 24.79 -3.44
C HIS A 18 23.39 24.21 -4.48
N ARG A 19 23.74 24.30 -5.77
CA ARG A 19 22.95 23.70 -6.85
C ARG A 19 22.92 22.17 -6.74
N GLY A 20 24.07 21.54 -6.46
CA GLY A 20 24.17 20.10 -6.25
C GLY A 20 23.32 19.66 -5.05
N ARG A 21 23.36 20.36 -3.93
CA ARG A 21 22.53 20.05 -2.75
C ARG A 21 21.04 20.15 -3.04
N ARG A 22 20.59 21.14 -3.81
CA ARG A 22 19.18 21.27 -4.20
C ARG A 22 18.73 20.14 -5.11
N VAL A 23 19.51 19.76 -6.11
CA VAL A 23 19.19 18.65 -7.03
C VAL A 23 19.11 17.34 -6.25
N ASN A 24 20.07 17.08 -5.35
CA ASN A 24 20.07 15.88 -4.51
C ASN A 24 18.83 15.80 -3.60
N PHE A 25 18.41 16.92 -3.03
CA PHE A 25 17.20 17.01 -2.22
C PHE A 25 15.95 16.60 -3.02
N TRP A 26 15.76 17.14 -4.23
CA TRP A 26 14.60 16.81 -5.05
C TRP A 26 14.59 15.34 -5.47
N ILE A 27 15.75 14.79 -5.85
CA ILE A 27 15.88 13.38 -6.22
C ILE A 27 15.50 12.47 -5.04
N ILE A 28 16.08 12.70 -3.85
CA ILE A 28 15.82 11.90 -2.66
C ILE A 28 14.35 12.00 -2.27
N SER A 29 13.78 13.20 -2.23
CA SER A 29 12.38 13.39 -1.84
C SER A 29 11.42 12.72 -2.83
N THR A 30 11.67 12.82 -4.14
CA THR A 30 10.85 12.15 -5.14
C THR A 30 10.93 10.62 -4.98
N LEU A 31 12.12 10.06 -4.82
CA LEU A 31 12.30 8.62 -4.63
C LEU A 31 11.67 8.13 -3.31
N ASN A 32 11.74 8.91 -2.24
CA ASN A 32 11.08 8.60 -0.97
C ASN A 32 9.55 8.58 -1.14
N GLY A 33 8.99 9.61 -1.81
CA GLY A 33 7.57 9.67 -2.12
C GLY A 33 7.10 8.52 -3.01
N LEU A 34 7.91 8.12 -4.00
CA LEU A 34 7.63 6.96 -4.84
C LEU A 34 7.67 5.64 -4.06
N SER A 35 8.65 5.45 -3.17
CA SER A 35 8.70 4.23 -2.35
C SER A 35 7.49 4.10 -1.41
N LEU A 36 7.07 5.21 -0.80
CA LEU A 36 5.84 5.26 0.00
C LEU A 36 4.62 4.99 -0.88
N ALA A 37 4.52 5.63 -2.05
CA ALA A 37 3.43 5.43 -2.99
C ALA A 37 3.25 3.95 -3.38
N MET A 38 4.34 3.21 -3.56
CA MET A 38 4.26 1.78 -3.90
C MET A 38 3.73 0.91 -2.75
N ILE A 39 4.09 1.22 -1.50
CA ILE A 39 3.50 0.55 -0.33
C ILE A 39 2.00 0.85 -0.25
N LEU A 40 1.63 2.13 -0.40
CA LEU A 40 0.23 2.55 -0.40
C LEU A 40 -0.55 1.91 -1.56
N PHE A 41 0.08 1.73 -2.72
CA PHE A 41 -0.52 1.04 -3.85
C PHE A 41 -0.83 -0.43 -3.55
N LEU A 42 0.08 -1.17 -2.93
CA LEU A 42 -0.15 -2.57 -2.55
C LEU A 42 -1.40 -2.71 -1.67
N LEU A 43 -1.52 -1.82 -0.69
CA LEU A 43 -2.67 -1.77 0.20
C LEU A 43 -3.96 -1.38 -0.55
N ALA A 44 -3.90 -0.28 -1.27
CA ALA A 44 -5.05 0.24 -2.00
C ALA A 44 -5.53 -0.70 -3.10
N ALA A 45 -4.63 -1.42 -3.78
CA ALA A 45 -4.97 -2.36 -4.83
C ALA A 45 -5.80 -3.53 -4.29
N GLY A 46 -5.41 -4.11 -3.13
CA GLY A 46 -6.18 -5.16 -2.47
C GLY A 46 -7.58 -4.69 -2.07
N LEU A 47 -7.66 -3.52 -1.44
CA LEU A 47 -8.93 -2.92 -1.03
C LEU A 47 -9.82 -2.58 -2.24
N THR A 48 -9.22 -2.03 -3.30
CA THR A 48 -9.91 -1.67 -4.55
C THR A 48 -10.52 -2.90 -5.24
N LEU A 49 -9.80 -4.05 -5.25
CA LEU A 49 -10.32 -5.29 -5.80
C LEU A 49 -11.52 -5.81 -5.01
N ILE A 50 -11.43 -5.80 -3.69
CA ILE A 50 -12.53 -6.25 -2.80
C ILE A 50 -13.73 -5.33 -2.99
N PHE A 51 -13.53 -4.02 -2.86
CA PHE A 51 -14.62 -3.05 -2.96
C PHE A 51 -15.27 -3.05 -4.35
N GLY A 52 -14.45 -3.07 -5.41
CA GLY A 52 -14.95 -3.01 -6.78
C GLY A 52 -15.89 -4.15 -7.16
N LEU A 53 -15.64 -5.37 -6.63
CA LEU A 53 -16.46 -6.55 -6.95
C LEU A 53 -17.59 -6.79 -5.95
N MET A 54 -17.35 -6.51 -4.67
CA MET A 54 -18.25 -6.91 -3.59
C MET A 54 -18.98 -5.74 -2.94
N HIS A 55 -18.58 -4.50 -3.26
CA HIS A 55 -19.09 -3.25 -2.66
C HIS A 55 -19.01 -3.23 -1.12
N ILE A 56 -18.02 -3.95 -0.56
CA ILE A 56 -17.82 -4.06 0.89
C ILE A 56 -16.75 -3.06 1.33
N ILE A 57 -17.06 -2.25 2.32
CA ILE A 57 -16.09 -1.44 3.06
C ILE A 57 -15.41 -2.34 4.09
N ASN A 58 -14.24 -2.90 3.72
CA ASN A 58 -13.51 -3.82 4.58
C ASN A 58 -12.55 -3.06 5.51
N MET A 59 -13.00 -2.76 6.74
CA MET A 59 -12.15 -2.12 7.75
C MET A 59 -11.01 -3.02 8.25
N ALA A 60 -11.20 -4.35 8.23
CA ALA A 60 -10.15 -5.31 8.60
C ALA A 60 -9.01 -5.42 7.57
N HIS A 61 -9.03 -4.62 6.49
CA HIS A 61 -7.97 -4.65 5.49
C HIS A 61 -6.60 -4.26 6.07
N GLY A 62 -6.57 -3.27 6.98
CA GLY A 62 -5.36 -2.91 7.71
C GLY A 62 -4.87 -4.02 8.64
N SER A 63 -5.79 -4.82 9.21
CA SER A 63 -5.41 -5.95 10.05
C SER A 63 -4.70 -7.04 9.26
N PHE A 64 -5.04 -7.25 7.98
CA PHE A 64 -4.30 -8.16 7.09
C PHE A 64 -2.88 -7.67 6.83
N TYR A 65 -2.68 -6.36 6.70
CA TYR A 65 -1.36 -5.74 6.63
C TYR A 65 -0.57 -5.99 7.93
N LEU A 66 -1.15 -5.67 9.07
CA LEU A 66 -0.51 -5.79 10.38
C LEU A 66 -0.10 -7.25 10.68
N LEU A 67 -1.03 -8.19 10.54
CA LEU A 67 -0.76 -9.62 10.73
C LEU A 67 0.27 -10.14 9.72
N GLY A 68 0.21 -9.68 8.47
CA GLY A 68 1.19 -10.02 7.46
C GLY A 68 2.61 -9.65 7.89
N GLY A 69 2.81 -8.44 8.41
CA GLY A 69 4.09 -7.98 8.96
C GLY A 69 4.53 -8.79 10.18
N TYR A 70 3.66 -9.02 11.15
CA TYR A 70 4.00 -9.78 12.36
C TYR A 70 4.31 -11.25 12.08
N ILE A 71 3.52 -11.91 11.22
CA ILE A 71 3.79 -13.29 10.81
C ILE A 71 5.12 -13.36 10.07
N ALA A 72 5.43 -12.39 9.20
CA ALA A 72 6.71 -12.31 8.52
C ALA A 72 7.87 -12.18 9.52
N ILE A 73 7.78 -11.28 10.53
CA ILE A 73 8.79 -11.15 11.58
C ILE A 73 9.04 -12.49 12.27
N SER A 74 7.96 -13.16 12.66
CA SER A 74 8.05 -14.47 13.36
C SER A 74 8.65 -15.55 12.46
N ALA A 75 8.22 -15.62 11.20
CA ALA A 75 8.71 -16.61 10.24
C ALA A 75 10.17 -16.35 9.85
N ILE A 76 10.59 -15.09 9.65
CA ILE A 76 11.99 -14.74 9.37
C ILE A 76 12.89 -15.09 10.57
N ARG A 77 12.43 -14.86 11.80
CA ARG A 77 13.18 -15.26 13.01
C ARG A 77 13.40 -16.77 13.09
N LEU A 78 12.44 -17.56 12.61
CA LEU A 78 12.51 -19.02 12.63
C LEU A 78 13.33 -19.59 11.47
N THR A 79 13.19 -19.05 10.26
CA THR A 79 13.78 -19.57 9.03
C THR A 79 15.12 -18.94 8.67
N GLY A 80 15.38 -17.73 9.18
CA GLY A 80 16.55 -16.93 8.82
C GLY A 80 16.49 -16.30 7.42
N ASP A 81 15.42 -16.54 6.65
CA ASP A 81 15.27 -16.06 5.28
C ASP A 81 14.03 -15.18 5.09
N PHE A 82 14.24 -14.02 4.45
CA PHE A 82 13.17 -13.05 4.17
C PHE A 82 12.14 -13.60 3.19
N GLY A 83 12.59 -14.29 2.13
CA GLY A 83 11.69 -14.78 1.08
C GLY A 83 10.71 -15.82 1.59
N THR A 84 11.19 -16.78 2.37
CA THR A 84 10.34 -17.80 3.02
C THR A 84 9.40 -17.16 4.04
N GLY A 85 9.88 -16.20 4.83
CA GLY A 85 9.05 -15.46 5.78
C GLY A 85 7.92 -14.68 5.10
N ALA A 86 8.24 -13.99 4.01
CA ALA A 86 7.25 -13.27 3.20
C ALA A 86 6.19 -14.21 2.61
N LEU A 87 6.63 -15.34 2.02
CA LEU A 87 5.72 -16.32 1.41
C LEU A 87 4.76 -16.92 2.45
N LEU A 88 5.28 -17.32 3.61
CA LEU A 88 4.46 -17.88 4.70
C LEU A 88 3.45 -16.87 5.22
N ALA A 89 3.84 -15.61 5.39
CA ALA A 89 2.94 -14.55 5.81
C ALA A 89 1.80 -14.32 4.80
N VAL A 90 2.13 -14.22 3.52
CA VAL A 90 1.14 -14.00 2.46
C VAL A 90 0.17 -15.17 2.35
N ILE A 91 0.66 -16.42 2.41
CA ILE A 91 -0.19 -17.62 2.37
C ILE A 91 -1.10 -17.68 3.60
N ALA A 92 -0.55 -17.46 4.81
CA ALA A 92 -1.34 -17.50 6.05
C ALA A 92 -2.48 -16.48 6.01
N ILE A 93 -2.20 -15.25 5.55
CA ILE A 93 -3.22 -14.21 5.47
C ILE A 93 -4.19 -14.43 4.31
N ALA A 94 -3.75 -15.00 3.18
CA ALA A 94 -4.67 -15.42 2.12
C ALA A 94 -5.68 -16.45 2.63
N ILE A 95 -5.22 -17.44 3.42
CA ILE A 95 -6.10 -18.45 4.05
C ILE A 95 -7.04 -17.78 5.07
N THR A 96 -6.53 -16.87 5.90
CA THR A 96 -7.36 -16.09 6.83
C THR A 96 -8.42 -15.29 6.07
N GLY A 97 -8.07 -14.68 4.93
CA GLY A 97 -9.01 -14.00 4.04
C GLY A 97 -10.12 -14.94 3.54
N VAL A 98 -9.77 -16.17 3.11
CA VAL A 98 -10.76 -17.19 2.72
C VAL A 98 -11.71 -17.52 3.88
N ILE A 99 -11.16 -17.69 5.08
CA ILE A 99 -11.94 -18.01 6.29
C ILE A 99 -12.91 -16.87 6.61
N VAL A 100 -12.40 -15.63 6.67
CA VAL A 100 -13.21 -14.42 6.96
C VAL A 100 -14.32 -14.27 5.92
N GLN A 101 -13.99 -14.42 4.64
CA GLN A 101 -14.99 -14.30 3.59
C GLN A 101 -16.08 -15.37 3.69
N ARG A 102 -15.71 -16.65 3.83
CA ARG A 102 -16.68 -17.75 3.79
C ARG A 102 -17.52 -17.89 5.05
N LEU A 103 -16.89 -17.70 6.23
CA LEU A 103 -17.59 -17.93 7.49
C LEU A 103 -18.41 -16.72 7.95
N PHE A 104 -17.94 -15.52 7.65
CA PHE A 104 -18.55 -14.29 8.18
C PHE A 104 -19.21 -13.45 7.07
N LEU A 105 -18.45 -12.98 6.09
CA LEU A 105 -18.95 -12.02 5.11
C LEU A 105 -19.99 -12.61 4.15
N ALA A 106 -19.83 -13.87 3.75
CA ALA A 106 -20.78 -14.54 2.87
C ALA A 106 -22.20 -14.66 3.48
N ARG A 107 -22.31 -14.72 4.81
CA ARG A 107 -23.61 -14.76 5.51
C ARG A 107 -24.32 -13.41 5.52
N LEU A 108 -23.57 -12.33 5.37
CA LEU A 108 -24.05 -10.95 5.36
C LEU A 108 -24.11 -10.37 3.94
N TYR A 109 -24.19 -11.23 2.93
CA TYR A 109 -24.21 -10.81 1.53
C TYR A 109 -25.30 -9.77 1.25
N LYS A 110 -24.94 -8.70 0.51
CA LYS A 110 -25.80 -7.52 0.23
C LYS A 110 -26.21 -6.71 1.47
N GLN A 111 -25.56 -6.90 2.63
CA GLN A 111 -25.80 -6.11 3.84
C GLN A 111 -24.57 -5.26 4.17
N GLU A 112 -24.41 -4.11 3.51
CA GLU A 112 -23.21 -3.28 3.59
C GLU A 112 -22.85 -2.84 5.01
N MET A 113 -23.85 -2.33 5.79
CA MET A 113 -23.62 -1.88 7.17
C MET A 113 -23.22 -3.02 8.13
N PRO A 114 -23.93 -4.16 8.19
CA PRO A 114 -23.50 -5.30 8.98
C PRO A 114 -22.10 -5.82 8.60
N GLN A 115 -21.74 -5.81 7.31
CA GLN A 115 -20.40 -6.20 6.86
C GLN A 115 -19.34 -5.21 7.32
N ALA A 116 -19.59 -3.89 7.23
CA ALA A 116 -18.67 -2.87 7.71
C ALA A 116 -18.46 -2.97 9.22
N LEU A 117 -19.53 -3.15 10.01
CA LEU A 117 -19.45 -3.33 11.47
C LEU A 117 -18.73 -4.62 11.86
N LEU A 118 -18.97 -5.72 11.14
CA LEU A 118 -18.27 -6.98 11.37
C LEU A 118 -16.76 -6.83 11.10
N THR A 119 -16.38 -6.20 9.99
CA THR A 119 -14.96 -5.99 9.66
C THR A 119 -14.28 -5.00 10.61
N LEU A 120 -15.01 -4.02 11.14
CA LEU A 120 -14.53 -3.15 12.21
C LEU A 120 -14.30 -3.94 13.51
N GLY A 121 -15.22 -4.81 13.89
CA GLY A 121 -15.06 -5.71 15.04
C GLY A 121 -13.85 -6.64 14.88
N LEU A 122 -13.64 -7.18 13.68
CA LEU A 122 -12.45 -7.99 13.37
C LEU A 122 -11.16 -7.19 13.50
N LEU A 123 -11.16 -5.91 13.11
CA LEU A 123 -10.00 -5.01 13.27
C LEU A 123 -9.59 -4.92 14.74
N PHE A 124 -10.52 -4.65 15.64
CA PHE A 124 -10.22 -4.58 17.08
C PHE A 124 -9.76 -5.92 17.65
N ILE A 125 -10.41 -7.03 17.29
CA ILE A 125 -9.99 -8.37 17.71
C ILE A 125 -8.55 -8.66 17.28
N VAL A 126 -8.19 -8.30 16.05
CA VAL A 126 -6.84 -8.52 15.52
C VAL A 126 -5.82 -7.62 16.20
N ALA A 127 -6.16 -6.36 16.48
CA ALA A 127 -5.28 -5.43 17.21
C ALA A 127 -4.96 -5.97 18.61
N ASP A 128 -5.97 -6.42 19.36
CA ASP A 128 -5.80 -7.02 20.69
C ASP A 128 -5.03 -8.34 20.64
N PHE A 129 -5.32 -9.19 19.66
CA PHE A 129 -4.59 -10.43 19.43
C PHE A 129 -3.11 -10.15 19.12
N ALA A 130 -2.83 -9.15 18.29
CA ALA A 130 -1.46 -8.74 17.97
C ALA A 130 -0.74 -8.22 19.22
N PHE A 131 -1.39 -7.39 20.03
CA PHE A 131 -0.86 -6.90 21.29
C PHE A 131 -0.52 -8.04 22.26
N PHE A 132 -1.44 -9.01 22.42
CA PHE A 132 -1.25 -10.16 23.29
C PHE A 132 -0.09 -11.07 22.83
N THR A 133 0.09 -11.23 21.51
CA THR A 133 1.06 -12.21 20.94
C THR A 133 2.45 -11.61 20.77
N TRP A 134 2.56 -10.38 20.30
CA TRP A 134 3.84 -9.72 19.96
C TRP A 134 4.21 -8.57 20.91
N GLY A 135 3.31 -8.17 21.80
CA GLY A 135 3.50 -7.05 22.72
C GLY A 135 3.14 -5.70 22.12
N GLY A 136 3.38 -4.63 22.89
CA GLY A 136 3.06 -3.25 22.50
C GLY A 136 4.20 -2.48 21.84
N ASP A 137 5.42 -3.01 21.88
CA ASP A 137 6.58 -2.33 21.33
C ASP A 137 6.59 -2.39 19.79
N PRO A 138 6.97 -1.29 19.10
CA PRO A 138 7.12 -1.30 17.67
C PRO A 138 8.21 -2.28 17.22
N LEU A 139 7.85 -3.19 16.32
CA LEU A 139 8.75 -4.16 15.70
C LEU A 139 8.99 -3.79 14.24
N LEU A 140 10.24 -3.92 13.78
CA LEU A 140 10.59 -3.77 12.37
C LEU A 140 10.71 -5.14 11.72
N VAL A 141 10.16 -5.30 10.53
CA VAL A 141 10.44 -6.47 9.69
C VAL A 141 11.91 -6.39 9.28
N PRO A 142 12.72 -7.45 9.45
CA PRO A 142 14.12 -7.42 9.03
C PRO A 142 14.25 -7.22 7.52
N GLU A 143 15.11 -6.30 7.09
CA GLU A 143 15.42 -6.13 5.67
C GLU A 143 16.20 -7.34 5.12
N PRO A 144 15.94 -7.76 3.86
CA PRO A 144 16.75 -8.80 3.21
C PRO A 144 18.23 -8.42 3.18
N ARG A 145 19.12 -9.35 3.56
CA ARG A 145 20.57 -9.08 3.61
C ARG A 145 21.14 -8.57 2.29
N LEU A 146 20.59 -9.03 1.15
CA LEU A 146 21.01 -8.61 -0.19
C LEU A 146 20.63 -7.16 -0.53
N LEU A 147 19.67 -6.57 0.19
CA LEU A 147 19.16 -5.23 -0.04
C LEU A 147 19.64 -4.22 1.00
N GLN A 148 20.46 -4.66 1.95
CA GLN A 148 21.11 -3.79 2.92
C GLN A 148 22.22 -2.98 2.25
N GLY A 149 22.21 -1.67 2.50
CA GLY A 149 23.21 -0.74 1.93
C GLY A 149 22.60 0.28 0.99
N GLY A 150 23.47 1.03 0.32
CA GLY A 150 23.08 2.10 -0.59
C GLY A 150 23.73 1.99 -1.95
N VAL A 151 23.05 2.47 -2.97
CA VAL A 151 23.56 2.60 -4.34
C VAL A 151 23.86 4.05 -4.65
N HIS A 152 24.98 4.31 -5.28
CA HIS A 152 25.31 5.64 -5.82
C HIS A 152 24.48 5.88 -7.09
N PHE A 153 23.48 6.74 -6.97
CA PHE A 153 22.60 7.12 -8.07
C PHE A 153 22.60 8.62 -8.24
N LEU A 154 22.98 9.10 -9.43
CA LEU A 154 23.05 10.54 -9.77
C LEU A 154 23.81 11.40 -8.72
N GLY A 155 24.88 10.86 -8.12
CA GLY A 155 25.69 11.57 -7.13
C GLY A 155 25.13 11.56 -5.70
N VAL A 156 24.10 10.74 -5.44
CA VAL A 156 23.47 10.55 -4.14
C VAL A 156 23.57 9.08 -3.74
N VAL A 157 23.80 8.78 -2.47
CA VAL A 157 23.67 7.44 -1.91
C VAL A 157 22.22 7.24 -1.51
N TYR A 158 21.55 6.28 -2.14
CA TYR A 158 20.14 5.99 -1.86
C TYR A 158 19.97 4.53 -1.40
N PRO A 159 19.14 4.24 -0.37
CA PRO A 159 18.96 2.88 0.14
C PRO A 159 18.43 1.94 -0.94
N LEU A 160 19.12 0.79 -1.12
CA LEU A 160 18.78 -0.20 -2.14
C LEU A 160 17.38 -0.78 -1.89
N TYR A 161 17.01 -0.97 -0.62
CA TYR A 161 15.69 -1.46 -0.24
C TYR A 161 14.54 -0.59 -0.77
N ARG A 162 14.67 0.73 -0.73
CA ARG A 162 13.64 1.64 -1.25
C ARG A 162 13.50 1.56 -2.77
N LEU A 163 14.60 1.36 -3.51
CA LEU A 163 14.55 1.10 -4.95
C LEU A 163 13.87 -0.23 -5.27
N PHE A 164 14.15 -1.25 -4.47
CA PHE A 164 13.48 -2.55 -4.54
C PHE A 164 11.96 -2.40 -4.34
N LEU A 165 11.50 -1.61 -3.37
CA LEU A 165 10.08 -1.32 -3.16
C LEU A 165 9.43 -0.68 -4.38
N ILE A 166 10.11 0.29 -5.01
CA ILE A 166 9.61 0.93 -6.24
C ILE A 166 9.48 -0.11 -7.36
N GLY A 167 10.50 -0.92 -7.57
CA GLY A 167 10.49 -1.98 -8.58
C GLY A 167 9.40 -3.01 -8.35
N TRP A 168 9.20 -3.42 -7.08
CA TRP A 168 8.20 -4.41 -6.71
C TRP A 168 6.77 -3.87 -6.81
N GLY A 169 6.55 -2.62 -6.42
CA GLY A 169 5.25 -1.97 -6.59
C GLY A 169 4.86 -1.85 -8.07
N LEU A 170 5.81 -1.47 -8.94
CA LEU A 170 5.59 -1.45 -10.39
C LEU A 170 5.32 -2.85 -10.97
N ALA A 171 6.06 -3.87 -10.52
CA ALA A 171 5.85 -5.25 -10.93
C ALA A 171 4.44 -5.74 -10.51
N THR A 172 3.99 -5.40 -9.30
CA THR A 172 2.64 -5.72 -8.83
C THR A 172 1.57 -4.97 -9.63
N ALA A 173 1.79 -3.70 -9.97
CA ALA A 173 0.87 -2.94 -10.83
C ALA A 173 0.73 -3.58 -12.21
N LEU A 174 1.83 -3.98 -12.81
CA LEU A 174 1.85 -4.66 -14.10
C LEU A 174 1.19 -6.05 -14.02
N PHE A 175 1.46 -6.80 -12.96
CA PHE A 175 0.82 -8.10 -12.69
C PHE A 175 -0.70 -7.95 -12.56
N LEU A 176 -1.18 -7.03 -11.74
CA LEU A 176 -2.61 -6.81 -11.55
C LEU A 176 -3.29 -6.31 -12.83
N TRP A 177 -2.63 -5.43 -13.57
CA TRP A 177 -3.14 -5.00 -14.87
C TRP A 177 -3.24 -6.20 -15.84
N ALA A 178 -2.19 -7.00 -15.95
CA ALA A 178 -2.21 -8.20 -16.82
C ALA A 178 -3.23 -9.24 -16.33
N PHE A 179 -3.32 -9.47 -15.02
CA PHE A 179 -4.31 -10.37 -14.41
C PHE A 179 -5.74 -9.95 -14.77
N LEU A 180 -6.08 -8.68 -14.61
CA LEU A 180 -7.43 -8.20 -14.89
C LEU A 180 -7.74 -8.11 -16.39
N GLU A 181 -6.80 -7.62 -17.23
CA GLU A 181 -7.09 -7.34 -18.62
C GLU A 181 -6.89 -8.57 -19.52
N ARG A 182 -6.01 -9.50 -19.14
CA ARG A 182 -5.59 -10.59 -20.03
C ARG A 182 -6.01 -11.99 -19.58
N THR A 183 -6.61 -12.14 -18.40
CA THR A 183 -7.04 -13.47 -17.91
C THR A 183 -8.56 -13.64 -17.94
N LYS A 184 -9.01 -14.91 -18.02
CA LYS A 184 -10.44 -15.26 -17.94
C LYS A 184 -11.04 -14.87 -16.60
N ILE A 185 -10.28 -15.06 -15.51
CA ILE A 185 -10.71 -14.64 -14.16
C ILE A 185 -10.88 -13.11 -14.11
N GLY A 186 -9.93 -12.36 -14.66
CA GLY A 186 -10.04 -10.91 -14.75
C GLY A 186 -11.25 -10.45 -15.56
N ALA A 187 -11.59 -11.14 -16.65
CA ALA A 187 -12.81 -10.85 -17.42
C ALA A 187 -14.09 -11.09 -16.60
N ILE A 188 -14.15 -12.20 -15.82
CA ILE A 188 -15.25 -12.50 -14.92
C ILE A 188 -15.36 -11.43 -13.83
N VAL A 189 -14.23 -11.02 -13.24
CA VAL A 189 -14.19 -9.99 -12.21
C VAL A 189 -14.74 -8.66 -12.75
N ARG A 190 -14.27 -8.21 -13.92
CA ARG A 190 -14.78 -6.97 -14.52
C ARG A 190 -16.26 -7.04 -14.88
N ALA A 191 -16.72 -8.15 -15.46
CA ALA A 191 -18.13 -8.36 -15.74
C ALA A 191 -18.98 -8.37 -14.46
N GLY A 192 -18.47 -9.02 -13.37
CA GLY A 192 -19.15 -9.04 -12.07
C GLY A 192 -19.20 -7.68 -11.37
N MET A 193 -18.21 -6.78 -11.66
CA MET A 193 -18.24 -5.39 -11.19
C MET A 193 -19.27 -4.55 -11.92
N ASP A 194 -19.56 -4.87 -13.18
CA ASP A 194 -20.56 -4.18 -13.99
C ASP A 194 -21.98 -4.73 -13.71
N ASP A 195 -22.16 -6.05 -13.70
CA ASP A 195 -23.45 -6.70 -13.42
C ASP A 195 -23.23 -8.13 -12.88
N GLU A 196 -23.28 -8.27 -11.55
CA GLU A 196 -23.14 -9.57 -10.87
C GLU A 196 -24.26 -10.56 -11.23
N GLU A 197 -25.51 -10.07 -11.36
CA GLU A 197 -26.67 -10.95 -11.59
C GLU A 197 -26.61 -11.57 -12.99
N MET A 198 -26.18 -10.78 -13.99
CA MET A 198 -25.94 -11.30 -15.33
C MET A 198 -24.86 -12.39 -15.35
N VAL A 199 -23.71 -12.15 -14.68
CA VAL A 199 -22.61 -13.14 -14.61
C VAL A 199 -23.06 -14.43 -13.91
N ARG A 200 -23.87 -14.31 -12.87
CA ARG A 200 -24.47 -15.44 -12.17
C ARG A 200 -25.45 -16.21 -13.07
N GLY A 201 -26.23 -15.49 -13.89
CA GLY A 201 -27.12 -16.06 -14.89
C GLY A 201 -26.40 -16.88 -15.98
N LEU A 202 -25.14 -16.54 -16.28
CA LEU A 202 -24.27 -17.31 -17.17
C LEU A 202 -23.69 -18.61 -16.53
N GLY A 203 -24.12 -18.96 -15.31
CA GLY A 203 -23.68 -20.15 -14.59
C GLY A 203 -22.35 -20.04 -13.85
N ILE A 204 -21.79 -18.82 -13.71
CA ILE A 204 -20.54 -18.61 -13.00
C ILE A 204 -20.80 -18.59 -11.48
N ASN A 205 -19.99 -19.34 -10.74
CA ASN A 205 -20.09 -19.41 -9.27
C ASN A 205 -19.49 -18.15 -8.62
N MET A 206 -20.30 -17.08 -8.48
CA MET A 206 -19.88 -15.80 -7.90
C MET A 206 -19.37 -15.92 -6.45
N PRO A 207 -19.93 -16.74 -5.54
CA PRO A 207 -19.34 -16.98 -4.22
C PRO A 207 -17.89 -17.45 -4.26
N LEU A 208 -17.50 -18.27 -5.24
CA LEU A 208 -16.11 -18.68 -5.42
C LEU A 208 -15.23 -17.51 -5.91
N VAL A 209 -15.75 -16.71 -6.84
CA VAL A 209 -15.05 -15.50 -7.35
C VAL A 209 -14.83 -14.52 -6.20
N PHE A 210 -15.84 -14.24 -5.38
CA PHE A 210 -15.72 -13.38 -4.20
C PHE A 210 -14.65 -13.87 -3.22
N THR A 211 -14.67 -15.18 -2.91
CA THR A 211 -13.66 -15.78 -2.01
C THR A 211 -12.25 -15.62 -2.59
N THR A 212 -12.06 -15.85 -3.88
CA THR A 212 -10.75 -15.74 -4.55
C THR A 212 -10.26 -14.32 -4.55
N ILE A 213 -11.11 -13.34 -4.89
CA ILE A 213 -10.73 -11.93 -4.92
C ILE A 213 -10.48 -11.38 -3.52
N PHE A 214 -11.26 -11.79 -2.52
CA PHE A 214 -11.03 -11.41 -1.14
C PHE A 214 -9.70 -11.97 -0.62
N ALA A 215 -9.39 -13.24 -0.90
CA ALA A 215 -8.11 -13.85 -0.56
C ALA A 215 -6.92 -13.15 -1.25
N LEU A 216 -7.07 -12.80 -2.53
CA LEU A 216 -6.05 -12.04 -3.27
C LEU A 216 -5.86 -10.64 -2.67
N GLY A 217 -6.93 -9.93 -2.31
CA GLY A 217 -6.87 -8.64 -1.66
C GLY A 217 -6.19 -8.71 -0.29
N ALA A 218 -6.53 -9.72 0.53
CA ALA A 218 -5.89 -9.97 1.81
C ALA A 218 -4.39 -10.31 1.64
N ALA A 219 -4.04 -11.12 0.64
CA ALA A 219 -2.66 -11.44 0.28
C ALA A 219 -1.84 -10.19 -0.09
N LEU A 220 -2.43 -9.29 -0.89
CA LEU A 220 -1.80 -8.01 -1.26
C LEU A 220 -1.59 -7.10 -0.04
N ALA A 221 -2.56 -7.03 0.88
CA ALA A 221 -2.40 -6.29 2.12
C ALA A 221 -1.28 -6.86 2.99
N ALA A 222 -1.25 -8.18 3.18
CA ALA A 222 -0.18 -8.87 3.92
C ALA A 222 1.19 -8.61 3.29
N PHE A 223 1.27 -8.69 1.97
CA PHE A 223 2.50 -8.41 1.23
C PHE A 223 2.94 -6.95 1.39
N GLY A 224 1.98 -6.01 1.41
CA GLY A 224 2.21 -4.62 1.79
C GLY A 224 2.80 -4.50 3.20
N GLY A 225 2.31 -5.31 4.17
CA GLY A 225 2.83 -5.38 5.54
C GLY A 225 4.25 -5.90 5.61
N VAL A 226 4.57 -6.96 4.86
CA VAL A 226 5.92 -7.51 4.77
C VAL A 226 6.90 -6.49 4.19
N LEU A 227 6.52 -5.87 3.07
CA LEU A 227 7.40 -4.91 2.37
C LEU A 227 7.42 -3.53 3.02
N GLY A 228 6.33 -3.09 3.62
CA GLY A 228 6.24 -1.81 4.33
C GLY A 228 6.84 -1.84 5.73
N GLY A 229 6.86 -3.02 6.36
CA GLY A 229 7.27 -3.20 7.74
C GLY A 229 8.67 -2.72 8.12
N PRO A 230 9.69 -2.85 7.26
CA PRO A 230 11.01 -2.28 7.54
C PRO A 230 11.02 -0.75 7.60
N LEU A 231 10.08 -0.07 6.94
CA LEU A 231 10.01 1.39 6.88
C LEU A 231 9.01 1.99 7.87
N LEU A 232 7.83 1.38 8.01
CA LEU A 232 6.73 1.92 8.79
C LEU A 232 6.65 1.32 10.19
N GLY A 233 7.26 0.13 10.39
CA GLY A 233 7.15 -0.61 11.64
C GLY A 233 5.79 -1.30 11.80
N MET A 234 5.75 -2.26 12.75
CA MET A 234 4.55 -2.99 13.14
C MET A 234 4.31 -2.73 14.62
N PHE A 235 3.18 -2.12 14.96
CA PHE A 235 2.74 -1.85 16.33
C PHE A 235 1.21 -1.98 16.41
N PRO A 236 0.65 -2.37 17.56
CA PRO A 236 -0.80 -2.42 17.73
C PRO A 236 -1.43 -1.06 17.48
N GLY A 237 -2.44 -1.02 16.60
CA GLY A 237 -3.05 0.23 16.12
C GLY A 237 -2.58 0.69 14.75
N ALA A 238 -1.43 0.21 14.25
CA ALA A 238 -0.98 0.49 12.89
C ALA A 238 -1.96 0.00 11.82
N ASP A 239 -2.75 -1.03 12.13
CA ASP A 239 -3.81 -1.54 11.27
C ASP A 239 -4.89 -0.49 10.98
N PHE A 240 -5.31 0.28 11.97
CA PHE A 240 -6.28 1.36 11.77
C PHE A 240 -5.68 2.50 10.93
N GLU A 241 -4.46 2.93 11.24
CA GLU A 241 -3.76 3.98 10.48
C GLU A 241 -3.60 3.59 9.02
N VAL A 242 -3.12 2.37 8.77
CA VAL A 242 -2.89 1.86 7.41
C VAL A 242 -4.20 1.64 6.65
N ALA A 243 -5.27 1.16 7.32
CA ALA A 243 -6.60 1.08 6.70
C ALA A 243 -7.07 2.46 6.25
N LEU A 244 -6.92 3.48 7.09
CA LEU A 244 -7.30 4.85 6.76
C LEU A 244 -6.53 5.38 5.55
N LEU A 245 -5.20 5.14 5.49
CA LEU A 245 -4.37 5.51 4.35
C LEU A 245 -4.81 4.81 3.06
N ALA A 246 -5.12 3.51 3.14
CA ALA A 246 -5.64 2.76 2.01
C ALA A 246 -6.97 3.34 1.50
N PHE A 247 -7.88 3.71 2.41
CA PHE A 247 -9.14 4.38 2.05
C PHE A 247 -8.92 5.73 1.37
N VAL A 248 -8.00 6.56 1.89
CA VAL A 248 -7.64 7.84 1.23
C VAL A 248 -7.19 7.60 -0.19
N VAL A 249 -6.26 6.67 -0.40
CA VAL A 249 -5.73 6.36 -1.74
C VAL A 249 -6.82 5.85 -2.68
N VAL A 250 -7.66 4.92 -2.21
CA VAL A 250 -8.75 4.34 -3.02
C VAL A 250 -9.79 5.39 -3.37
N THR A 251 -10.12 6.26 -2.43
CA THR A 251 -11.08 7.36 -2.65
C THR A 251 -10.54 8.38 -3.65
N VAL A 252 -9.26 8.78 -3.50
CA VAL A 252 -8.58 9.66 -4.46
C VAL A 252 -8.50 9.02 -5.85
N GLY A 253 -8.14 7.74 -5.90
CA GLY A 253 -8.02 6.99 -7.15
C GLY A 253 -9.35 6.78 -7.86
N GLY A 254 -10.41 6.61 -7.09
CA GLY A 254 -11.75 6.19 -7.50
C GLY A 254 -12.00 4.73 -7.16
N LEU A 255 -13.09 4.49 -6.42
CA LEU A 255 -13.49 3.18 -5.91
C LEU A 255 -13.63 2.15 -7.05
N GLY A 256 -13.03 0.97 -6.88
CA GLY A 256 -13.10 -0.12 -7.86
C GLY A 256 -12.17 0.02 -9.07
N SER A 257 -11.34 1.07 -9.16
CA SER A 257 -10.41 1.29 -10.27
C SER A 257 -8.96 1.03 -9.86
N ILE A 258 -8.35 -0.06 -10.32
CA ILE A 258 -6.91 -0.35 -10.04
C ILE A 258 -5.99 0.70 -10.67
N ARG A 259 -6.30 1.17 -11.88
CA ARG A 259 -5.55 2.28 -12.49
C ARG A 259 -5.66 3.54 -11.65
N GLY A 260 -6.86 3.79 -11.11
CA GLY A 260 -7.13 4.88 -10.18
C GLY A 260 -6.35 4.71 -8.88
N ALA A 261 -6.35 3.53 -8.26
CA ALA A 261 -5.57 3.23 -7.06
C ALA A 261 -4.07 3.48 -7.27
N PHE A 262 -3.51 3.11 -8.43
CA PHE A 262 -2.11 3.39 -8.77
C PHE A 262 -1.82 4.90 -8.87
N LEU A 263 -2.64 5.64 -9.61
CA LEU A 263 -2.45 7.10 -9.72
C LEU A 263 -2.72 7.82 -8.39
N GLY A 264 -3.72 7.36 -7.63
CA GLY A 264 -4.03 7.86 -6.29
C GLY A 264 -2.87 7.66 -5.33
N SER A 265 -2.25 6.47 -5.33
CA SER A 265 -1.09 6.19 -4.49
C SER A 265 0.12 7.05 -4.85
N LEU A 266 0.38 7.27 -6.15
CA LEU A 266 1.45 8.17 -6.60
C LEU A 266 1.19 9.61 -6.12
N LEU A 267 -0.02 10.11 -6.30
CA LEU A 267 -0.38 11.45 -5.87
C LEU A 267 -0.25 11.60 -4.35
N VAL A 268 -0.86 10.70 -3.57
CA VAL A 268 -0.86 10.76 -2.11
C VAL A 268 0.55 10.59 -1.56
N GLY A 269 1.32 9.59 -2.03
CA GLY A 269 2.67 9.33 -1.53
C GLY A 269 3.67 10.46 -1.85
N LEU A 270 3.54 11.10 -3.02
CA LEU A 270 4.37 12.25 -3.35
C LEU A 270 3.96 13.48 -2.53
N VAL A 271 2.66 13.80 -2.46
CA VAL A 271 2.17 14.96 -1.69
C VAL A 271 2.48 14.80 -0.22
N ASP A 272 2.31 13.62 0.35
CA ASP A 272 2.66 13.36 1.74
C ASP A 272 4.16 13.57 2.00
N ASN A 273 5.01 12.97 1.18
CA ASN A 273 6.45 13.12 1.37
C ASN A 273 6.92 14.58 1.23
N PHE A 274 6.47 15.31 0.22
CA PHE A 274 6.82 16.72 0.06
C PHE A 274 6.18 17.60 1.13
N GLY A 275 4.94 17.31 1.52
CA GLY A 275 4.23 18.02 2.57
C GLY A 275 4.93 17.89 3.92
N ASN A 276 5.37 16.69 4.28
CA ASN A 276 6.13 16.43 5.51
C ASN A 276 7.49 17.15 5.52
N VAL A 277 8.13 17.32 4.36
CA VAL A 277 9.40 18.04 4.25
C VAL A 277 9.21 19.56 4.36
N TRP A 278 8.16 20.11 3.72
CA TRP A 278 7.95 21.56 3.70
C TRP A 278 7.16 22.07 4.91
N PHE A 279 6.22 21.28 5.40
CA PHE A 279 5.32 21.64 6.50
C PHE A 279 5.26 20.55 7.57
N PRO A 280 6.37 20.25 8.31
CA PRO A 280 6.42 19.18 9.29
C PRO A 280 5.32 19.28 10.37
N GLN A 281 4.89 20.52 10.71
CA GLN A 281 3.85 20.79 11.70
C GLN A 281 2.46 20.33 11.22
N LEU A 282 2.27 20.18 9.91
CA LEU A 282 1.00 19.79 9.29
C LEU A 282 1.04 18.37 8.72
N SER A 283 2.01 17.55 9.13
CA SER A 283 2.25 16.21 8.57
C SER A 283 1.00 15.31 8.57
N LEU A 284 0.18 15.36 9.61
CA LEU A 284 -1.07 14.60 9.69
C LEU A 284 -2.11 15.03 8.65
N PHE A 285 -2.04 16.28 8.18
CA PHE A 285 -2.99 16.79 7.19
C PHE A 285 -2.55 16.57 5.74
N THR A 286 -1.26 16.38 5.50
CA THR A 286 -0.70 16.29 4.14
C THR A 286 -1.31 15.17 3.32
N ILE A 287 -1.62 14.04 3.95
CA ILE A 287 -2.27 12.89 3.31
C ILE A 287 -3.71 13.18 2.91
N PHE A 288 -4.44 13.95 3.72
CA PHE A 288 -5.86 14.24 3.46
C PHE A 288 -6.08 15.38 2.47
N VAL A 289 -5.10 16.26 2.28
CA VAL A 289 -5.20 17.39 1.33
C VAL A 289 -5.51 16.92 -0.10
N PRO A 290 -4.80 15.94 -0.69
CA PRO A 290 -5.14 15.41 -2.01
C PRO A 290 -6.56 14.88 -2.07
N MET A 291 -7.02 14.19 -1.00
CA MET A 291 -8.37 13.63 -0.93
C MET A 291 -9.43 14.73 -1.01
N VAL A 292 -9.30 15.77 -0.18
CA VAL A 292 -10.26 16.88 -0.16
C VAL A 292 -10.30 17.59 -1.51
N ILE A 293 -9.13 17.88 -2.09
CA ILE A 293 -9.05 18.57 -3.40
C ILE A 293 -9.66 17.72 -4.50
N VAL A 294 -9.31 16.43 -4.57
CA VAL A 294 -9.81 15.54 -5.63
C VAL A 294 -11.32 15.36 -5.51
N LEU A 295 -11.84 15.09 -4.30
CA LEU A 295 -13.28 14.92 -4.10
C LEU A 295 -14.08 16.20 -4.35
N ALA A 296 -13.54 17.36 -4.01
CA ALA A 296 -14.19 18.65 -4.32
C ALA A 296 -14.29 18.91 -5.82
N LEU A 297 -13.29 18.47 -6.61
CA LEU A 297 -13.24 18.67 -8.05
C LEU A 297 -13.92 17.51 -8.83
N ARG A 298 -13.77 16.29 -8.32
CA ARG A 298 -14.31 15.04 -8.92
C ARG A 298 -14.77 14.09 -7.82
N PRO A 299 -16.07 14.08 -7.46
CA PRO A 299 -16.59 13.27 -6.36
C PRO A 299 -16.45 11.75 -6.59
N THR A 300 -16.23 11.31 -7.83
CA THR A 300 -15.98 9.89 -8.17
C THR A 300 -14.49 9.50 -8.07
N GLY A 301 -13.60 10.43 -7.69
CA GLY A 301 -12.16 10.23 -7.73
C GLY A 301 -11.55 10.43 -9.13
N LEU A 302 -10.24 10.15 -9.27
CA LEU A 302 -9.51 10.41 -10.53
C LEU A 302 -9.99 9.51 -11.69
N MET A 303 -10.31 8.26 -11.42
CA MET A 303 -10.71 7.24 -12.42
C MET A 303 -11.91 6.40 -11.96
N GLY A 304 -12.73 6.90 -11.04
CA GLY A 304 -13.99 6.25 -10.67
C GLY A 304 -14.98 6.25 -11.82
N ARG A 305 -15.78 5.19 -11.92
CA ARG A 305 -16.90 5.10 -12.86
C ARG A 305 -18.09 5.88 -12.26
N VAL A 306 -18.81 6.61 -13.10
CA VAL A 306 -20.07 7.28 -12.74
C VAL A 306 -21.19 6.25 -12.75
#